data_180678a21a2affdc29bdeeeb8ee18c58
#
_entry.id   180678a21a2affdc29bdeeeb8ee18c58
#
_cell.length_a   1.000
_cell.length_b   1.000
_cell.length_c   1.000
_cell.angle_alpha   90.00
_cell.angle_beta   90.00
_cell.angle_gamma   90.00
#
_symmetry.space_group_name_H-M   'P 1'
#
loop_
_entity.id
_entity.type
_entity.pdbx_description
1 polymer ?
#
loop_
_entity_poly.entity_id
_entity_poly.type
_entity_poly.pdbx_seq_one_letter_code
_entity_poly.pdbx_strand_id
1 'polypeptide(L)'
;MKKTAPVTDNSTRNYGLDVLRCTAMIMVVILHFLDKGGILRSLSLMSLSDEGTFSAADTAAWLLEAFCIVAVNLYMLMSGYLLYSTKFRLSRLLKLVAKVWLYSVIIGFAGIALGTCSEPVNTYFLLRLLLPVSMNTYWFMTAYIFFYLLVPVLGMAAKAMNRSQMKLLLAGLLFFHVIIKTVVPARLTTDASGMDAMWYIVLYFVAVYIRRFPGKGRRAAVYLILYVVGALLIANEAFILREVYLKTGRLSYILNISYSYNHLLVLFASVSLFLAFLRLKISERAGKVFAFLGKYSLGVYLLHENLSIRYAWQPLLGCGKATTVISIIGISVFAGIIVFVTGVIIDWAGSNIFGFALGILKKAPVFKSLSAGILKADKVFSGADTSSDGDSNG
;
A
#
# COMPACT_ATOMS: atom_id res chain seq x y z
N MET A 1 40.22 10.49 -6.68
CA MET A 1 39.13 9.61 -6.19
C MET A 1 39.02 9.78 -4.68
N LYS A 2 38.02 10.55 -4.20
CA LYS A 2 37.75 10.65 -2.76
C LYS A 2 36.90 9.43 -2.36
N LYS A 3 37.47 8.54 -1.55
CA LYS A 3 36.77 7.46 -0.89
C LYS A 3 35.69 8.07 0.00
N THR A 4 34.41 7.89 -0.35
CA THR A 4 33.31 8.15 0.54
C THR A 4 33.37 7.12 1.67
N ALA A 5 33.55 7.58 2.88
CA ALA A 5 33.53 6.75 4.08
C ALA A 5 32.21 5.98 4.18
N PRO A 6 32.21 4.72 4.66
CA PRO A 6 30.97 3.98 4.90
C PRO A 6 30.17 4.72 5.99
N VAL A 7 28.93 5.07 5.66
CA VAL A 7 27.96 5.57 6.63
C VAL A 7 27.72 4.46 7.64
N THR A 8 28.35 4.55 8.80
CA THR A 8 28.02 3.72 9.96
C THR A 8 26.61 4.08 10.40
N ASP A 9 25.65 3.21 10.08
CA ASP A 9 24.24 3.38 10.37
C ASP A 9 23.96 3.02 11.85
N ASN A 10 24.28 3.95 12.76
CA ASN A 10 23.68 4.02 14.09
C ASN A 10 22.42 4.89 14.03
N SER A 11 21.59 4.73 12.99
CA SER A 11 20.35 5.48 12.85
C SER A 11 19.35 4.99 13.89
N THR A 12 19.08 5.82 14.86
CA THR A 12 17.90 5.72 15.73
C THR A 12 16.67 5.54 14.86
N ARG A 13 15.81 4.55 15.20
CA ARG A 13 14.57 4.22 14.47
C ARG A 13 13.73 5.47 14.23
N ASN A 14 13.34 5.73 12.98
CA ASN A 14 12.43 6.83 12.67
C ASN A 14 10.99 6.44 12.97
N TYR A 15 10.53 6.81 14.16
CA TYR A 15 9.16 6.53 14.61
C TYR A 15 8.08 7.26 13.78
N GLY A 16 8.42 8.32 13.04
CA GLY A 16 7.50 8.95 12.10
C GLY A 16 7.01 7.99 11.03
N LEU A 17 7.85 7.05 10.57
CA LEU A 17 7.45 6.00 9.62
C LEU A 17 6.51 4.96 10.26
N ASP A 18 6.66 4.68 11.56
CA ASP A 18 5.73 3.78 12.25
C ASP A 18 4.34 4.42 12.41
N VAL A 19 4.28 5.72 12.73
CA VAL A 19 3.02 6.49 12.75
C VAL A 19 2.41 6.51 11.36
N LEU A 20 3.19 6.83 10.31
CA LEU A 20 2.71 6.86 8.93
C LEU A 20 2.11 5.51 8.50
N ARG A 21 2.71 4.40 8.91
CA ARG A 21 2.21 3.06 8.61
C ARG A 21 0.82 2.82 9.21
N CYS A 22 0.60 3.22 10.45
CA CYS A 22 -0.71 3.14 11.10
C CYS A 22 -1.72 4.06 10.42
N THR A 23 -1.35 5.31 10.15
CA THR A 23 -2.19 6.28 9.45
C THR A 23 -2.59 5.78 8.07
N ALA A 24 -1.63 5.27 7.28
CA ALA A 24 -1.90 4.74 5.95
C ALA A 24 -2.86 3.53 5.99
N MET A 25 -2.79 2.66 7.01
CA MET A 25 -3.74 1.56 7.15
C MET A 25 -5.15 2.04 7.50
N ILE A 26 -5.27 3.02 8.38
CA ILE A 26 -6.57 3.64 8.68
C ILE A 26 -7.16 4.27 7.42
N MET A 27 -6.35 4.97 6.61
CA MET A 27 -6.77 5.51 5.31
C MET A 27 -7.24 4.40 4.36
N VAL A 28 -6.54 3.26 4.25
CA VAL A 28 -6.99 2.11 3.44
C VAL A 28 -8.34 1.59 3.90
N VAL A 29 -8.56 1.46 5.21
CA VAL A 29 -9.86 1.03 5.75
C VAL A 29 -10.96 2.02 5.41
N ILE A 30 -10.69 3.34 5.52
CA ILE A 30 -11.64 4.39 5.15
C ILE A 30 -12.00 4.30 3.66
N LEU A 31 -11.02 4.16 2.75
CA LEU A 31 -11.26 3.96 1.32
C LEU A 31 -12.23 2.79 1.06
N HIS A 32 -11.98 1.64 1.70
CA HIS A 32 -12.83 0.46 1.54
C HIS A 32 -14.20 0.61 2.24
N PHE A 33 -14.29 1.43 3.28
CA PHE A 33 -15.57 1.75 3.92
C PHE A 33 -16.44 2.63 3.02
N LEU A 34 -15.84 3.64 2.39
CA LEU A 34 -16.53 4.55 1.47
C LEU A 34 -17.01 3.81 0.21
N ASP A 35 -16.12 3.05 -0.43
CA ASP A 35 -16.40 2.32 -1.68
C ASP A 35 -17.38 1.16 -1.44
N LYS A 36 -16.99 0.17 -0.63
CA LYS A 36 -17.76 -1.06 -0.42
C LYS A 36 -18.98 -0.87 0.50
N GLY A 37 -19.01 0.19 1.28
CA GLY A 37 -20.17 0.64 2.04
C GLY A 37 -21.22 1.35 1.21
N GLY A 38 -20.96 1.60 -0.10
CA GLY A 38 -21.87 2.28 -1.01
C GLY A 38 -22.06 3.77 -0.71
N ILE A 39 -21.12 4.40 0.02
CA ILE A 39 -21.16 5.83 0.35
C ILE A 39 -20.69 6.66 -0.84
N LEU A 40 -19.65 6.18 -1.56
CA LEU A 40 -19.19 6.83 -2.79
C LEU A 40 -20.18 6.56 -3.92
N ARG A 41 -20.87 7.60 -4.33
CA ARG A 41 -21.71 7.56 -5.53
C ARG A 41 -20.84 7.80 -6.77
N SER A 42 -21.16 7.09 -7.87
CA SER A 42 -20.43 7.26 -9.12
C SER A 42 -20.49 8.70 -9.62
N LEU A 43 -19.35 9.26 -10.01
CA LEU A 43 -19.27 10.58 -10.60
C LEU A 43 -20.01 10.68 -11.95
N SER A 44 -20.24 9.55 -12.65
CA SER A 44 -20.93 9.50 -13.92
C SER A 44 -22.45 9.36 -13.80
N LEU A 45 -22.96 8.63 -12.79
CA LEU A 45 -24.40 8.33 -12.64
C LEU A 45 -25.25 9.55 -12.23
N MET A 46 -24.61 10.67 -11.91
CA MET A 46 -25.28 11.87 -11.38
C MET A 46 -25.78 12.82 -12.44
N SER A 47 -25.82 12.39 -13.71
CA SER A 47 -26.19 13.26 -14.83
C SER A 47 -27.63 13.11 -15.34
N LEU A 48 -28.38 12.12 -14.89
CA LEU A 48 -29.57 11.64 -15.64
C LEU A 48 -30.93 11.80 -14.94
N SER A 49 -30.97 12.31 -13.69
CA SER A 49 -32.24 12.57 -12.99
C SER A 49 -32.11 13.72 -12.01
N ASP A 50 -33.23 14.35 -11.62
CA ASP A 50 -33.28 15.38 -10.57
C ASP A 50 -32.78 14.86 -9.21
N GLU A 51 -32.77 13.55 -9.01
CA GLU A 51 -32.14 12.87 -7.87
C GLU A 51 -30.60 12.78 -8.00
N GLY A 52 -30.04 13.17 -9.14
CA GLY A 52 -28.64 13.07 -9.51
C GLY A 52 -27.75 14.26 -9.14
N THR A 53 -28.25 15.26 -8.41
CA THR A 53 -27.41 16.39 -7.98
C THR A 53 -26.39 15.96 -6.92
N PHE A 54 -25.15 16.46 -7.06
CA PHE A 54 -24.10 16.26 -6.04
C PHE A 54 -24.48 17.01 -4.78
N SER A 55 -24.80 16.28 -3.74
CA SER A 55 -25.06 16.85 -2.42
C SER A 55 -23.75 17.24 -1.72
N ALA A 56 -23.86 18.06 -0.68
CA ALA A 56 -22.71 18.32 0.20
C ALA A 56 -22.15 17.03 0.84
N ALA A 57 -23.00 16.04 1.04
CA ALA A 57 -22.60 14.73 1.55
C ALA A 57 -21.74 13.96 0.54
N ASP A 58 -22.16 13.89 -0.73
CA ASP A 58 -21.36 13.27 -1.81
C ASP A 58 -20.01 13.97 -1.96
N THR A 59 -20.00 15.31 -1.92
CA THR A 59 -18.77 16.11 -1.97
C THR A 59 -17.83 15.76 -0.81
N ALA A 60 -18.37 15.61 0.41
CA ALA A 60 -17.58 15.22 1.58
C ALA A 60 -16.99 13.80 1.45
N ALA A 61 -17.74 12.85 0.88
CA ALA A 61 -17.26 11.49 0.64
C ALA A 61 -16.07 11.49 -0.34
N TRP A 62 -16.21 12.17 -1.49
CA TRP A 62 -15.13 12.27 -2.47
C TRP A 62 -13.92 13.07 -1.98
N LEU A 63 -14.15 14.09 -1.16
CA LEU A 63 -13.06 14.83 -0.52
C LEU A 63 -12.31 13.92 0.47
N LEU A 64 -13.03 13.13 1.28
CA LEU A 64 -12.40 12.16 2.20
C LEU A 64 -11.61 11.08 1.43
N GLU A 65 -12.16 10.61 0.30
CA GLU A 65 -11.44 9.74 -0.64
C GLU A 65 -10.13 10.38 -1.10
N ALA A 66 -10.15 11.66 -1.53
CA ALA A 66 -8.97 12.39 -1.98
C ALA A 66 -7.87 12.48 -0.90
N PHE A 67 -8.27 12.66 0.36
CA PHE A 67 -7.32 12.62 1.48
C PHE A 67 -6.74 11.21 1.71
N CYS A 68 -7.49 10.15 1.47
CA CYS A 68 -7.07 8.79 1.78
C CYS A 68 -6.40 8.05 0.62
N ILE A 69 -6.62 8.45 -0.64
CA ILE A 69 -6.12 7.74 -1.83
C ILE A 69 -4.60 7.58 -1.88
N VAL A 70 -3.86 8.42 -1.19
CA VAL A 70 -2.39 8.35 -1.06
C VAL A 70 -1.88 7.10 -0.33
N ALA A 71 -2.75 6.37 0.37
CA ALA A 71 -2.37 5.32 1.31
C ALA A 71 -1.51 4.21 0.70
N VAL A 72 -1.85 3.72 -0.50
CA VAL A 72 -1.10 2.68 -1.21
C VAL A 72 0.31 3.16 -1.57
N ASN A 73 0.42 4.38 -2.10
CA ASN A 73 1.70 5.00 -2.43
C ASN A 73 2.58 5.18 -1.18
N LEU A 74 1.99 5.54 -0.04
CA LEU A 74 2.72 5.67 1.23
C LEU A 74 3.34 4.34 1.67
N TYR A 75 2.60 3.21 1.54
CA TYR A 75 3.15 1.89 1.83
C TYR A 75 4.35 1.56 0.95
N MET A 76 4.28 1.89 -0.33
CA MET A 76 5.35 1.62 -1.26
C MET A 76 6.55 2.56 -1.08
N LEU A 77 6.33 3.84 -0.80
CA LEU A 77 7.39 4.79 -0.45
C LEU A 77 8.13 4.36 0.83
N MET A 78 7.39 3.96 1.89
CA MET A 78 8.00 3.42 3.11
C MET A 78 8.80 2.13 2.82
N SER A 79 8.23 1.21 2.03
CA SER A 79 8.89 -0.04 1.66
C SER A 79 10.17 0.22 0.89
N GLY A 80 10.13 1.05 -0.15
CA GLY A 80 11.31 1.40 -0.95
C GLY A 80 12.40 2.08 -0.12
N TYR A 81 12.01 3.02 0.74
CA TYR A 81 12.92 3.72 1.63
C TYR A 81 13.64 2.78 2.60
N LEU A 82 12.93 1.80 3.17
CA LEU A 82 13.50 0.86 4.13
C LEU A 82 14.24 -0.29 3.44
N LEU A 83 13.72 -0.84 2.34
CA LEU A 83 14.32 -1.98 1.64
C LEU A 83 15.67 -1.65 1.01
N TYR A 84 15.91 -0.41 0.60
CA TYR A 84 17.21 0.00 0.05
C TYR A 84 18.39 -0.29 0.97
N SER A 85 18.21 -0.20 2.28
CA SER A 85 19.28 -0.47 3.28
C SER A 85 19.24 -1.89 3.83
N THR A 86 18.22 -2.68 3.51
CA THR A 86 18.08 -4.04 4.04
C THR A 86 18.51 -5.08 3.01
N LYS A 87 19.12 -6.17 3.47
CA LYS A 87 19.42 -7.32 2.62
C LYS A 87 18.13 -8.04 2.25
N PHE A 88 18.01 -8.46 1.00
CA PHE A 88 16.94 -9.36 0.56
C PHE A 88 16.97 -10.65 1.37
N ARG A 89 15.81 -11.21 1.69
CA ARG A 89 15.66 -12.50 2.35
C ARG A 89 14.46 -13.25 1.78
N LEU A 90 14.72 -14.38 1.13
CA LEU A 90 13.69 -15.29 0.63
C LEU A 90 12.78 -15.77 1.77
N SER A 91 13.37 -16.02 2.95
CA SER A 91 12.63 -16.39 4.16
C SER A 91 11.58 -15.36 4.57
N ARG A 92 11.82 -14.07 4.31
CA ARG A 92 10.83 -13.00 4.57
C ARG A 92 9.68 -13.07 3.59
N LEU A 93 9.98 -13.29 2.30
CA LEU A 93 8.97 -13.45 1.25
C LEU A 93 8.06 -14.65 1.51
N LEU A 94 8.65 -15.80 1.82
CA LEU A 94 7.88 -17.02 2.10
C LEU A 94 6.98 -16.87 3.34
N LYS A 95 7.44 -16.17 4.39
CA LYS A 95 6.59 -15.84 5.55
C LYS A 95 5.42 -14.93 5.17
N LEU A 96 5.66 -13.98 4.26
CA LEU A 96 4.63 -13.08 3.76
C LEU A 96 3.57 -13.85 2.97
N VAL A 97 4.00 -14.68 2.00
CA VAL A 97 3.09 -15.54 1.20
C VAL A 97 2.30 -16.48 2.10
N ALA A 98 2.95 -17.14 3.06
CA ALA A 98 2.29 -18.01 4.03
C ALA A 98 1.25 -17.26 4.88
N LYS A 99 1.56 -16.02 5.30
CA LYS A 99 0.60 -15.18 6.04
C LYS A 99 -0.62 -14.83 5.18
N VAL A 100 -0.42 -14.40 3.94
CA VAL A 100 -1.51 -14.11 3.00
C VAL A 100 -2.39 -15.35 2.78
N TRP A 101 -1.77 -16.50 2.57
CA TRP A 101 -2.49 -17.76 2.38
C TRP A 101 -3.30 -18.17 3.61
N LEU A 102 -2.70 -18.12 4.81
CA LEU A 102 -3.38 -18.46 6.06
C LEU A 102 -4.61 -17.58 6.31
N TYR A 103 -4.45 -16.26 6.13
CA TYR A 103 -5.58 -15.34 6.26
C TYR A 103 -6.67 -15.61 5.24
N SER A 104 -6.29 -15.85 3.98
CA SER A 104 -7.25 -16.15 2.91
C SER A 104 -8.07 -17.38 3.27
N VAL A 105 -7.41 -18.47 3.69
CA VAL A 105 -8.04 -19.74 3.96
C VAL A 105 -8.83 -19.70 5.27
N ILE A 106 -8.19 -19.32 6.38
CA ILE A 106 -8.84 -19.40 7.72
C ILE A 106 -10.04 -18.47 7.81
N ILE A 107 -9.85 -17.19 7.46
CA ILE A 107 -10.94 -16.20 7.50
C ILE A 107 -11.96 -16.49 6.39
N GLY A 108 -11.50 -16.96 5.23
CA GLY A 108 -12.37 -17.34 4.12
C GLY A 108 -13.36 -18.44 4.52
N PHE A 109 -12.88 -19.55 5.06
CA PHE A 109 -13.74 -20.64 5.52
C PHE A 109 -14.58 -20.26 6.73
N ALA A 110 -14.06 -19.45 7.65
CA ALA A 110 -14.87 -18.91 8.75
C ALA A 110 -16.04 -18.06 8.22
N GLY A 111 -15.81 -17.21 7.23
CA GLY A 111 -16.87 -16.40 6.62
C GLY A 111 -17.90 -17.26 5.86
N ILE A 112 -17.48 -18.34 5.19
CA ILE A 112 -18.42 -19.31 4.60
C ILE A 112 -19.31 -19.93 5.68
N ALA A 113 -18.71 -20.39 6.78
CA ALA A 113 -19.45 -21.00 7.88
C ALA A 113 -20.41 -20.04 8.58
N LEU A 114 -20.07 -18.75 8.62
CA LEU A 114 -20.92 -17.69 9.21
C LEU A 114 -21.93 -17.09 8.21
N GLY A 115 -21.92 -17.51 6.94
CA GLY A 115 -22.83 -16.99 5.93
C GLY A 115 -22.60 -15.53 5.54
N THR A 116 -21.38 -15.01 5.71
CA THR A 116 -21.04 -13.59 5.46
C THR A 116 -20.59 -13.33 4.00
N CYS A 117 -20.55 -14.36 3.15
CA CYS A 117 -20.13 -14.22 1.77
C CYS A 117 -21.18 -13.45 0.95
N SER A 118 -20.72 -12.41 0.25
CA SER A 118 -21.55 -11.64 -0.70
C SER A 118 -21.61 -12.24 -2.10
N GLU A 119 -20.68 -13.15 -2.42
CA GLU A 119 -20.59 -13.87 -3.68
C GLU A 119 -21.00 -15.36 -3.48
N PRO A 120 -21.56 -16.05 -4.49
CA PRO A 120 -21.85 -17.47 -4.42
C PRO A 120 -20.57 -18.30 -4.17
N VAL A 121 -20.65 -19.23 -3.21
CA VAL A 121 -19.54 -20.15 -2.89
C VAL A 121 -19.51 -21.27 -3.95
N ASN A 122 -18.75 -21.05 -5.01
CA ASN A 122 -18.53 -22.00 -6.10
C ASN A 122 -17.04 -22.35 -6.24
N THR A 123 -16.69 -23.19 -7.20
CA THR A 123 -15.30 -23.62 -7.44
C THR A 123 -14.36 -22.43 -7.67
N TYR A 124 -14.79 -21.40 -8.41
CA TYR A 124 -13.99 -20.21 -8.66
C TYR A 124 -13.74 -19.42 -7.35
N PHE A 125 -14.74 -19.27 -6.50
CA PHE A 125 -14.60 -18.65 -5.18
C PHE A 125 -13.59 -19.42 -4.31
N LEU A 126 -13.69 -20.76 -4.28
CA LEU A 126 -12.74 -21.59 -3.52
C LEU A 126 -11.31 -21.50 -4.07
N LEU A 127 -11.13 -21.47 -5.39
CA LEU A 127 -9.80 -21.24 -6.00
C LEU A 127 -9.23 -19.89 -5.59
N ARG A 128 -10.03 -18.83 -5.53
CA ARG A 128 -9.58 -17.51 -5.04
C ARG A 128 -9.17 -17.53 -3.57
N LEU A 129 -9.77 -18.35 -2.74
CA LEU A 129 -9.35 -18.54 -1.34
C LEU A 129 -8.07 -19.35 -1.22
N LEU A 130 -7.96 -20.44 -1.98
CA LEU A 130 -6.83 -21.37 -1.89
C LEU A 130 -5.57 -20.87 -2.60
N LEU A 131 -5.72 -20.06 -3.65
CA LEU A 131 -4.63 -19.51 -4.46
C LEU A 131 -4.65 -17.97 -4.49
N PRO A 132 -4.63 -17.29 -3.33
CA PRO A 132 -4.90 -15.85 -3.23
C PRO A 132 -3.93 -14.98 -4.03
N VAL A 133 -2.69 -15.38 -4.18
CA VAL A 133 -1.66 -14.65 -4.95
C VAL A 133 -1.88 -14.84 -6.45
N SER A 134 -2.04 -16.08 -6.90
CA SER A 134 -2.22 -16.42 -8.31
C SER A 134 -3.56 -15.90 -8.88
N MET A 135 -4.59 -15.89 -8.05
CA MET A 135 -5.93 -15.40 -8.40
C MET A 135 -6.12 -13.89 -8.12
N ASN A 136 -5.07 -13.19 -7.76
CA ASN A 136 -5.07 -11.76 -7.46
C ASN A 136 -6.15 -11.32 -6.44
N THR A 137 -6.47 -12.20 -5.48
CA THR A 137 -7.52 -11.94 -4.47
C THR A 137 -7.20 -10.72 -3.61
N TYR A 138 -5.93 -10.53 -3.30
CA TYR A 138 -5.36 -9.36 -2.62
C TYR A 138 -4.38 -8.67 -3.58
N TRP A 139 -4.92 -7.87 -4.51
CA TRP A 139 -4.14 -7.26 -5.58
C TRP A 139 -2.85 -6.54 -5.10
N PHE A 140 -2.94 -5.79 -3.99
CA PHE A 140 -1.78 -5.12 -3.40
C PHE A 140 -0.68 -6.11 -3.03
N MET A 141 -1.05 -7.24 -2.41
CA MET A 141 -0.07 -8.25 -1.99
C MET A 141 0.52 -8.99 -3.17
N THR A 142 -0.29 -9.29 -4.19
CA THR A 142 0.19 -9.90 -5.44
C THR A 142 1.24 -9.01 -6.09
N ALA A 143 0.93 -7.73 -6.33
CA ALA A 143 1.86 -6.76 -6.89
C ALA A 143 3.12 -6.58 -6.00
N TYR A 144 2.95 -6.55 -4.66
CA TYR A 144 4.06 -6.43 -3.73
C TYR A 144 5.00 -7.65 -3.74
N ILE A 145 4.46 -8.86 -3.86
CA ILE A 145 5.26 -10.11 -3.94
C ILE A 145 6.13 -10.08 -5.21
N PHE A 146 5.54 -9.76 -6.36
CA PHE A 146 6.30 -9.61 -7.60
C PHE A 146 7.36 -8.51 -7.52
N PHE A 147 7.00 -7.35 -6.98
CA PHE A 147 7.95 -6.27 -6.73
C PHE A 147 9.10 -6.74 -5.82
N TYR A 148 8.79 -7.41 -4.70
CA TYR A 148 9.79 -7.83 -3.72
C TYR A 148 10.80 -8.81 -4.31
N LEU A 149 10.39 -9.70 -5.22
CA LEU A 149 11.30 -10.60 -5.95
C LEU A 149 12.34 -9.84 -6.78
N LEU A 150 11.99 -8.65 -7.28
CA LEU A 150 12.88 -7.80 -8.07
C LEU A 150 13.81 -6.92 -7.21
N VAL A 151 13.54 -6.79 -5.91
CA VAL A 151 14.31 -5.90 -4.99
C VAL A 151 15.83 -6.13 -5.05
N PRO A 152 16.37 -7.37 -5.15
CA PRO A 152 17.83 -7.56 -5.29
C PRO A 152 18.41 -6.83 -6.51
N VAL A 153 17.79 -6.99 -7.67
CA VAL A 153 18.22 -6.38 -8.94
C VAL A 153 18.05 -4.86 -8.89
N LEU A 154 16.87 -4.39 -8.42
CA LEU A 154 16.58 -2.96 -8.26
C LEU A 154 17.57 -2.30 -7.28
N GLY A 155 17.92 -3.01 -6.20
CA GLY A 155 18.90 -2.53 -5.23
C GLY A 155 20.31 -2.42 -5.78
N MET A 156 20.76 -3.39 -6.61
CA MET A 156 22.04 -3.32 -7.31
C MET A 156 22.06 -2.14 -8.30
N ALA A 157 21.04 -2.04 -9.14
CA ALA A 157 20.89 -0.93 -10.08
C ALA A 157 20.90 0.43 -9.37
N ALA A 158 20.11 0.56 -8.29
CA ALA A 158 20.05 1.79 -7.52
C ALA A 158 21.40 2.17 -6.89
N LYS A 159 22.22 1.21 -6.45
CA LYS A 159 23.54 1.47 -5.86
C LYS A 159 24.57 1.86 -6.91
N ALA A 160 24.49 1.28 -8.11
CA ALA A 160 25.42 1.56 -9.23
C ALA A 160 25.23 2.97 -9.81
N MET A 161 24.00 3.51 -9.79
CA MET A 161 23.69 4.83 -10.37
C MET A 161 24.21 5.99 -9.53
N ASN A 162 24.78 6.99 -10.18
CA ASN A 162 25.03 8.30 -9.59
C ASN A 162 23.75 9.15 -9.57
N ARG A 163 23.84 10.38 -8.99
CA ARG A 163 22.67 11.26 -8.83
C ARG A 163 22.04 11.66 -10.17
N SER A 164 22.84 11.92 -11.19
CA SER A 164 22.35 12.36 -12.51
C SER A 164 21.66 11.21 -13.24
N GLN A 165 22.25 10.01 -13.22
CA GLN A 165 21.65 8.81 -13.79
C GLN A 165 20.31 8.47 -13.11
N MET A 166 20.23 8.56 -11.77
CA MET A 166 19.00 8.32 -11.04
C MET A 166 17.91 9.37 -11.38
N LYS A 167 18.29 10.63 -11.57
CA LYS A 167 17.36 11.69 -12.02
C LYS A 167 16.83 11.40 -13.42
N LEU A 168 17.69 10.99 -14.35
CA LEU A 168 17.28 10.69 -15.72
C LEU A 168 16.34 9.48 -15.77
N LEU A 169 16.66 8.42 -15.03
CA LEU A 169 15.76 7.27 -14.87
C LEU A 169 14.41 7.69 -14.33
N LEU A 170 14.39 8.46 -13.24
CA LEU A 170 13.14 8.95 -12.63
C LEU A 170 12.37 9.86 -13.59
N ALA A 171 13.04 10.74 -14.32
CA ALA A 171 12.39 11.60 -15.32
C ALA A 171 11.66 10.76 -16.39
N GLY A 172 12.32 9.73 -16.93
CA GLY A 172 11.71 8.81 -17.89
C GLY A 172 10.54 8.02 -17.29
N LEU A 173 10.72 7.41 -16.11
CA LEU A 173 9.67 6.65 -15.44
C LEU A 173 8.46 7.52 -15.10
N LEU A 174 8.68 8.72 -14.57
CA LEU A 174 7.59 9.65 -14.21
C LEU A 174 6.93 10.21 -15.47
N PHE A 175 7.66 10.46 -16.53
CA PHE A 175 7.07 10.91 -17.79
C PHE A 175 6.06 9.87 -18.32
N PHE A 176 6.47 8.61 -18.44
CA PHE A 176 5.60 7.57 -18.99
C PHE A 176 4.47 7.14 -18.05
N HIS A 177 4.73 6.99 -16.76
CA HIS A 177 3.73 6.47 -15.81
C HIS A 177 2.86 7.54 -15.16
N VAL A 178 3.31 8.80 -15.12
CA VAL A 178 2.63 9.88 -14.40
C VAL A 178 2.15 10.97 -15.36
N ILE A 179 3.07 11.59 -16.14
CA ILE A 179 2.71 12.73 -16.98
C ILE A 179 1.78 12.30 -18.12
N ILE A 180 2.13 11.24 -18.85
CA ILE A 180 1.26 10.74 -19.93
C ILE A 180 -0.10 10.34 -19.36
N LYS A 181 -0.15 9.62 -18.23
CA LYS A 181 -1.40 9.25 -17.57
C LYS A 181 -2.26 10.46 -17.22
N THR A 182 -1.66 11.54 -16.72
CA THR A 182 -2.37 12.72 -16.25
C THR A 182 -2.87 13.58 -17.40
N VAL A 183 -2.07 13.72 -18.47
CA VAL A 183 -2.32 14.72 -19.54
C VAL A 183 -3.04 14.12 -20.75
N VAL A 184 -2.79 12.85 -21.07
CA VAL A 184 -3.36 12.22 -22.28
C VAL A 184 -4.78 11.76 -21.99
N PRO A 185 -5.82 12.33 -22.65
CA PRO A 185 -7.21 11.95 -22.43
C PRO A 185 -7.55 10.64 -23.18
N ALA A 186 -6.72 9.60 -23.03
CA ALA A 186 -6.93 8.29 -23.64
C ALA A 186 -6.68 7.19 -22.62
N ARG A 187 -7.45 6.11 -22.71
CA ARG A 187 -7.24 4.91 -21.89
C ARG A 187 -5.98 4.21 -22.39
N LEU A 188 -4.94 4.22 -21.56
CA LEU A 188 -3.69 3.50 -21.86
C LEU A 188 -3.88 2.01 -21.58
N THR A 189 -3.62 1.14 -22.57
CA THR A 189 -3.85 -0.31 -22.48
C THR A 189 -2.94 -1.00 -21.46
N THR A 190 -1.76 -0.42 -21.19
CA THR A 190 -0.75 -0.94 -20.26
C THR A 190 -0.83 -0.34 -18.87
N ASP A 191 -1.82 0.54 -18.63
CA ASP A 191 -1.95 1.25 -17.37
C ASP A 191 -3.01 0.59 -16.48
N ALA A 192 -2.57 0.01 -15.37
CA ALA A 192 -3.43 -0.52 -14.31
C ALA A 192 -3.77 0.54 -13.24
N SER A 193 -3.73 1.82 -13.55
CA SER A 193 -3.99 2.93 -12.62
C SER A 193 -3.10 2.90 -11.36
N GLY A 194 -1.90 2.33 -11.51
CA GLY A 194 -0.95 2.16 -10.42
C GLY A 194 -1.23 0.96 -9.50
N MET A 195 -2.09 0.02 -9.90
CA MET A 195 -2.39 -1.21 -9.15
C MET A 195 -1.51 -2.39 -9.58
N ASP A 196 -0.25 -2.14 -9.94
CA ASP A 196 0.67 -3.16 -10.45
C ASP A 196 2.08 -3.04 -9.88
N ALA A 197 2.90 -4.07 -10.12
CA ALA A 197 4.28 -4.11 -9.66
C ALA A 197 5.18 -3.07 -10.34
N MET A 198 4.84 -2.63 -11.57
CA MET A 198 5.64 -1.63 -12.29
C MET A 198 5.54 -0.27 -11.61
N TRP A 199 4.32 0.13 -11.18
CA TRP A 199 4.16 1.34 -10.38
C TRP A 199 4.94 1.26 -9.05
N TYR A 200 5.02 0.09 -8.43
CA TYR A 200 5.80 -0.10 -7.21
C TYR A 200 7.30 0.06 -7.43
N ILE A 201 7.81 -0.32 -8.62
CA ILE A 201 9.20 -0.05 -9.03
C ILE A 201 9.45 1.46 -9.15
N VAL A 202 8.52 2.20 -9.75
CA VAL A 202 8.63 3.67 -9.83
C VAL A 202 8.72 4.28 -8.43
N LEU A 203 7.80 3.93 -7.55
CA LEU A 203 7.78 4.44 -6.16
C LEU A 203 9.02 4.02 -5.37
N TYR A 204 9.57 2.83 -5.62
CA TYR A 204 10.85 2.39 -5.05
C TYR A 204 11.97 3.33 -5.43
N PHE A 205 12.14 3.67 -6.71
CA PHE A 205 13.19 4.59 -7.14
C PHE A 205 12.98 6.01 -6.62
N VAL A 206 11.73 6.48 -6.50
CA VAL A 206 11.41 7.76 -5.84
C VAL A 206 11.88 7.74 -4.38
N ALA A 207 11.53 6.69 -3.63
CA ALA A 207 11.90 6.55 -2.22
C ALA A 207 13.43 6.42 -2.03
N VAL A 208 14.10 5.64 -2.90
CA VAL A 208 15.56 5.50 -2.90
C VAL A 208 16.24 6.82 -3.22
N TYR A 209 15.73 7.60 -4.17
CA TYR A 209 16.26 8.93 -4.47
C TYR A 209 16.17 9.87 -3.25
N ILE A 210 15.01 9.89 -2.58
CA ILE A 210 14.80 10.68 -1.36
C ILE A 210 15.81 10.26 -0.27
N ARG A 211 16.09 8.97 -0.13
CA ARG A 211 17.02 8.44 0.88
C ARG A 211 18.47 8.75 0.57
N ARG A 212 18.89 8.55 -0.69
CA ARG A 212 20.31 8.70 -1.10
C ARG A 212 20.74 10.14 -1.27
N PHE A 213 19.81 11.00 -1.65
CA PHE A 213 20.10 12.39 -2.02
C PHE A 213 19.21 13.35 -1.25
N PRO A 214 19.28 13.34 0.10
CA PRO A 214 18.46 14.22 0.91
C PRO A 214 18.80 15.68 0.58
N GLY A 215 17.78 16.45 0.20
CA GLY A 215 17.89 17.89 -0.02
C GLY A 215 17.82 18.67 1.30
N LYS A 216 18.03 20.00 1.22
CA LYS A 216 17.71 20.92 2.32
C LYS A 216 16.19 20.81 2.58
N GLY A 217 15.79 20.01 3.56
CA GLY A 217 14.38 19.75 3.83
C GLY A 217 13.67 20.96 4.46
N ARG A 218 12.39 21.13 4.16
CA ARG A 218 11.51 22.07 4.86
C ARG A 218 10.99 21.46 6.16
N ARG A 219 10.32 22.27 7.01
CA ARG A 219 9.65 21.81 8.24
C ARG A 219 8.51 20.84 7.89
N ALA A 220 8.20 19.90 8.77
CA ALA A 220 7.10 18.94 8.57
C ALA A 220 5.76 19.62 8.23
N ALA A 221 5.46 20.74 8.88
CA ALA A 221 4.25 21.52 8.64
C ALA A 221 4.09 21.98 7.17
N VAL A 222 5.19 22.37 6.50
CA VAL A 222 5.12 22.75 5.08
C VAL A 222 4.70 21.57 4.21
N TYR A 223 5.22 20.40 4.48
CA TYR A 223 4.85 19.20 3.73
C TYR A 223 3.42 18.74 4.03
N LEU A 224 2.92 18.95 5.26
CA LEU A 224 1.52 18.71 5.59
C LEU A 224 0.60 19.66 4.83
N ILE A 225 0.95 20.94 4.72
CA ILE A 225 0.20 21.90 3.91
C ILE A 225 0.20 21.48 2.44
N LEU A 226 1.35 21.06 1.89
CA LEU A 226 1.44 20.59 0.51
C LEU A 226 0.58 19.33 0.28
N TYR A 227 0.51 18.42 1.25
CA TYR A 227 -0.38 17.27 1.19
C TYR A 227 -1.85 17.69 1.16
N VAL A 228 -2.27 18.58 2.07
CA VAL A 228 -3.66 19.10 2.10
C VAL A 228 -4.01 19.78 0.78
N VAL A 229 -3.14 20.66 0.27
CA VAL A 229 -3.33 21.29 -1.05
C VAL A 229 -3.43 20.24 -2.14
N GLY A 230 -2.56 19.21 -2.14
CA GLY A 230 -2.62 18.12 -3.11
C GLY A 230 -3.96 17.38 -3.06
N ALA A 231 -4.46 17.03 -1.86
CA ALA A 231 -5.75 16.35 -1.71
C ALA A 231 -6.93 17.23 -2.21
N LEU A 232 -6.91 18.52 -1.90
CA LEU A 232 -7.91 19.45 -2.41
C LEU A 232 -7.87 19.58 -3.93
N LEU A 233 -6.67 19.59 -4.54
CA LEU A 233 -6.51 19.64 -5.99
C LEU A 233 -7.00 18.35 -6.65
N ILE A 234 -6.78 17.16 -6.06
CA ILE A 234 -7.33 15.88 -6.55
C ILE A 234 -8.86 15.94 -6.62
N ALA A 235 -9.51 16.36 -5.54
CA ALA A 235 -10.97 16.48 -5.50
C ALA A 235 -11.48 17.54 -6.50
N ASN A 236 -10.84 18.70 -6.54
CA ASN A 236 -11.21 19.77 -7.46
C ASN A 236 -11.10 19.35 -8.94
N GLU A 237 -10.01 18.67 -9.31
CA GLU A 237 -9.84 18.14 -10.66
C GLU A 237 -10.95 17.14 -11.01
N ALA A 238 -11.30 16.23 -10.11
CA ALA A 238 -12.39 15.27 -10.34
C ALA A 238 -13.73 15.96 -10.57
N PHE A 239 -14.03 17.03 -9.83
CA PHE A 239 -15.25 17.82 -10.03
C PHE A 239 -15.23 18.59 -11.35
N ILE A 240 -14.10 19.15 -11.76
CA ILE A 240 -13.97 19.80 -13.08
C ILE A 240 -14.19 18.78 -14.20
N LEU A 241 -13.55 17.60 -14.12
CA LEU A 241 -13.72 16.55 -15.13
C LEU A 241 -15.17 16.04 -15.19
N ARG A 242 -15.85 15.96 -14.04
CA ARG A 242 -17.29 15.68 -13.98
C ARG A 242 -18.11 16.72 -14.74
N GLU A 243 -17.89 18.01 -14.50
CA GLU A 243 -18.61 19.08 -15.19
C GLU A 243 -18.36 19.06 -16.71
N VAL A 244 -17.13 18.74 -17.13
CA VAL A 244 -16.80 18.55 -18.55
C VAL A 244 -17.60 17.37 -19.12
N TYR A 245 -17.67 16.24 -18.41
CA TYR A 245 -18.46 15.08 -18.82
C TYR A 245 -19.94 15.41 -18.94
N LEU A 246 -20.53 16.08 -17.94
CA LEU A 246 -21.94 16.44 -17.93
C LEU A 246 -22.32 17.36 -19.11
N LYS A 247 -21.45 18.30 -19.47
CA LYS A 247 -21.68 19.23 -20.59
C LYS A 247 -21.47 18.61 -21.97
N THR A 248 -20.56 17.62 -22.06
CA THR A 248 -20.15 17.09 -23.38
C THR A 248 -20.69 15.70 -23.67
N GLY A 249 -21.10 14.93 -22.66
CA GLY A 249 -21.43 13.51 -22.74
C GLY A 249 -20.26 12.61 -23.15
N ARG A 250 -19.02 13.17 -23.16
CA ARG A 250 -17.81 12.50 -23.65
C ARG A 250 -16.80 12.29 -22.53
N LEU A 251 -15.83 11.40 -22.76
CA LEU A 251 -14.69 11.20 -21.86
C LEU A 251 -15.07 10.60 -20.49
N SER A 252 -16.10 9.74 -20.43
CA SER A 252 -16.51 9.09 -19.17
C SER A 252 -15.38 8.36 -18.45
N TYR A 253 -14.38 7.86 -19.18
CA TYR A 253 -13.22 7.13 -18.63
C TYR A 253 -12.26 8.03 -17.84
N ILE A 254 -12.29 9.36 -18.01
CA ILE A 254 -11.43 10.29 -17.26
C ILE A 254 -12.01 10.69 -15.90
N LEU A 255 -13.27 10.38 -15.61
CA LEU A 255 -13.96 10.81 -14.39
C LEU A 255 -13.25 10.43 -13.10
N ASN A 256 -12.65 9.22 -13.09
CA ASN A 256 -11.93 8.71 -11.94
C ASN A 256 -10.40 8.80 -12.07
N ILE A 257 -9.88 9.46 -13.13
CA ILE A 257 -8.43 9.49 -13.39
C ILE A 257 -7.67 10.18 -12.26
N SER A 258 -8.25 11.24 -11.68
CA SER A 258 -7.68 12.00 -10.56
C SER A 258 -7.42 11.14 -9.32
N TYR A 259 -8.15 10.01 -9.17
CA TYR A 259 -7.99 9.06 -8.08
C TYR A 259 -7.09 7.86 -8.44
N SER A 260 -6.43 7.86 -9.60
CA SER A 260 -5.45 6.82 -9.94
C SER A 260 -4.18 6.99 -9.10
N TYR A 261 -3.63 5.89 -8.57
CA TYR A 261 -2.42 5.93 -7.72
C TYR A 261 -1.21 6.54 -8.42
N ASN A 262 -1.12 6.41 -9.75
CA ASN A 262 -0.06 6.97 -10.58
C ASN A 262 -0.42 8.34 -11.19
N HIS A 263 -1.48 8.98 -10.73
CA HIS A 263 -1.78 10.37 -11.12
C HIS A 263 -0.81 11.36 -10.48
N LEU A 264 -0.49 12.44 -11.20
CA LEU A 264 0.50 13.45 -10.76
C LEU A 264 0.17 14.04 -9.39
N LEU A 265 -1.08 14.44 -9.17
CA LEU A 265 -1.50 15.05 -7.91
C LEU A 265 -1.50 14.03 -6.77
N VAL A 266 -1.86 12.76 -7.03
CA VAL A 266 -1.80 11.69 -6.02
C VAL A 266 -0.35 11.40 -5.65
N LEU A 267 0.57 11.32 -6.61
CA LEU A 267 2.00 11.17 -6.35
C LEU A 267 2.55 12.37 -5.54
N PHE A 268 2.20 13.59 -5.94
CA PHE A 268 2.62 14.80 -5.24
C PHE A 268 2.15 14.82 -3.77
N ALA A 269 0.87 14.52 -3.52
CA ALA A 269 0.31 14.44 -2.18
C ALA A 269 0.97 13.32 -1.36
N SER A 270 1.20 12.13 -1.98
CA SER A 270 1.85 10.99 -1.34
C SER A 270 3.28 11.30 -0.90
N VAL A 271 4.09 11.89 -1.79
CA VAL A 271 5.47 12.28 -1.48
C VAL A 271 5.50 13.36 -0.42
N SER A 272 4.56 14.32 -0.49
CA SER A 272 4.45 15.40 0.51
C SER A 272 4.16 14.81 1.89
N LEU A 273 3.17 13.95 2.04
CA LEU A 273 2.82 13.33 3.32
C LEU A 273 3.96 12.43 3.83
N PHE A 274 4.58 11.64 2.96
CA PHE A 274 5.75 10.84 3.30
C PHE A 274 6.91 11.70 3.85
N LEU A 275 7.23 12.81 3.20
CA LEU A 275 8.28 13.74 3.64
C LEU A 275 7.92 14.44 4.95
N ALA A 276 6.64 14.73 5.20
CA ALA A 276 6.18 15.27 6.48
C ALA A 276 6.51 14.31 7.62
N PHE A 277 6.10 13.04 7.49
CA PHE A 277 6.31 12.04 8.54
C PHE A 277 7.78 11.66 8.73
N LEU A 278 8.61 11.68 7.68
CA LEU A 278 10.06 11.51 7.82
C LEU A 278 10.69 12.56 8.74
N ARG A 279 10.06 13.73 8.89
CA ARG A 279 10.57 14.88 9.67
C ARG A 279 9.85 15.10 10.99
N LEU A 280 8.78 14.34 11.25
CA LEU A 280 8.10 14.42 12.54
C LEU A 280 8.98 13.84 13.65
N LYS A 281 9.15 14.63 14.70
CA LYS A 281 9.81 14.18 15.92
C LYS A 281 8.77 13.54 16.83
N ILE A 282 8.83 12.22 16.95
CA ILE A 282 7.96 11.43 17.80
C ILE A 282 8.72 11.01 19.04
N SER A 283 8.11 11.17 20.22
CA SER A 283 8.73 10.72 21.48
C SER A 283 8.92 9.20 21.47
N GLU A 284 9.92 8.70 22.14
CA GLU A 284 10.23 7.26 22.18
C GLU A 284 9.05 6.43 22.72
N ARG A 285 8.34 6.94 23.74
CA ARG A 285 7.18 6.26 24.32
C ARG A 285 6.06 6.09 23.29
N ALA A 286 5.63 7.16 22.65
CA ALA A 286 4.62 7.10 21.59
C ALA A 286 5.13 6.27 20.40
N GLY A 287 6.38 6.43 20.03
CA GLY A 287 7.00 5.70 18.93
C GLY A 287 6.98 4.17 19.14
N LYS A 288 7.22 3.67 20.34
CA LYS A 288 7.13 2.24 20.67
C LYS A 288 5.71 1.70 20.49
N VAL A 289 4.68 2.49 20.87
CA VAL A 289 3.27 2.12 20.68
C VAL A 289 2.96 1.99 19.18
N PHE A 290 3.29 3.01 18.38
CA PHE A 290 3.04 2.96 16.93
C PHE A 290 3.87 1.88 16.23
N ALA A 291 5.09 1.62 16.69
CA ALA A 291 5.90 0.53 16.18
C ALA A 291 5.26 -0.85 16.45
N PHE A 292 4.65 -1.04 17.62
CA PHE A 292 3.87 -2.23 17.96
C PHE A 292 2.63 -2.35 17.06
N LEU A 293 1.80 -1.31 16.97
CA LEU A 293 0.59 -1.29 16.15
C LEU A 293 0.92 -1.52 14.67
N GLY A 294 1.91 -0.78 14.13
CA GLY A 294 2.33 -0.87 12.74
C GLY A 294 2.89 -2.24 12.33
N LYS A 295 3.41 -3.02 13.28
CA LYS A 295 3.88 -4.40 13.04
C LYS A 295 2.74 -5.31 12.55
N TYR A 296 1.53 -5.06 13.01
CA TYR A 296 0.35 -5.88 12.71
C TYR A 296 -0.57 -5.27 11.64
N SER A 297 -0.20 -4.13 11.03
CA SER A 297 -1.03 -3.44 10.04
C SER A 297 -1.37 -4.30 8.81
N LEU A 298 -0.48 -5.22 8.39
CA LEU A 298 -0.78 -6.13 7.29
C LEU A 298 -1.96 -7.06 7.62
N GLY A 299 -2.07 -7.54 8.87
CA GLY A 299 -3.19 -8.37 9.28
C GLY A 299 -4.52 -7.62 9.21
N VAL A 300 -4.53 -6.33 9.51
CA VAL A 300 -5.71 -5.47 9.32
C VAL A 300 -6.18 -5.52 7.86
N TYR A 301 -5.25 -5.34 6.89
CA TYR A 301 -5.57 -5.40 5.47
C TYR A 301 -6.12 -6.77 5.07
N LEU A 302 -5.42 -7.84 5.43
CA LEU A 302 -5.80 -9.21 5.05
C LEU A 302 -7.15 -9.64 5.67
N LEU A 303 -7.50 -9.09 6.84
CA LEU A 303 -8.76 -9.36 7.51
C LEU A 303 -9.91 -8.67 6.76
N HIS A 304 -9.94 -7.33 6.73
CA HIS A 304 -11.12 -6.60 6.22
C HIS A 304 -11.29 -6.71 4.70
N GLU A 305 -10.24 -7.08 3.95
CA GLU A 305 -10.27 -7.35 2.52
C GLU A 305 -10.45 -8.84 2.16
N ASN A 306 -10.63 -9.72 3.14
CA ASN A 306 -10.89 -11.12 2.85
C ASN A 306 -12.16 -11.28 2.02
N LEU A 307 -12.10 -12.16 1.01
CA LEU A 307 -13.16 -12.39 0.03
C LEU A 307 -14.53 -12.67 0.68
N SER A 308 -14.53 -13.38 1.81
CA SER A 308 -15.76 -13.80 2.49
C SER A 308 -16.39 -12.71 3.37
N ILE A 309 -15.65 -11.66 3.74
CA ILE A 309 -16.15 -10.64 4.69
C ILE A 309 -16.02 -9.20 4.18
N ARG A 310 -15.41 -8.97 3.01
CA ARG A 310 -15.09 -7.63 2.50
C ARG A 310 -16.27 -6.68 2.33
N TYR A 311 -17.49 -7.20 2.27
CA TYR A 311 -18.75 -6.44 2.17
C TYR A 311 -19.64 -6.60 3.42
N ALA A 312 -19.22 -7.37 4.43
CA ALA A 312 -20.05 -7.68 5.58
C ALA A 312 -19.87 -6.71 6.75
N TRP A 313 -18.71 -6.08 6.88
CA TRP A 313 -18.37 -5.26 8.06
C TRP A 313 -18.86 -3.80 7.99
N GLN A 314 -19.05 -3.24 6.78
CA GLN A 314 -19.48 -1.86 6.58
C GLN A 314 -20.89 -1.61 7.12
N PRO A 315 -21.92 -2.46 6.84
CA PRO A 315 -23.24 -2.33 7.44
C PRO A 315 -23.21 -2.40 8.97
N LEU A 316 -22.38 -3.28 9.54
CA LEU A 316 -22.23 -3.42 11.01
C LEU A 316 -21.69 -2.14 11.64
N LEU A 317 -20.89 -1.36 10.92
CA LEU A 317 -20.33 -0.08 11.37
C LEU A 317 -21.14 1.13 10.91
N GLY A 318 -22.35 0.91 10.40
CA GLY A 318 -23.34 1.96 10.14
C GLY A 318 -23.11 2.74 8.85
N CYS A 319 -22.59 2.15 7.78
CA CYS A 319 -22.43 2.82 6.48
C CYS A 319 -23.76 3.41 5.96
N GLY A 320 -24.89 2.75 6.15
CA GLY A 320 -26.23 3.25 5.78
C GLY A 320 -26.69 4.50 6.56
N LYS A 321 -26.02 4.87 7.67
CA LYS A 321 -26.29 6.10 8.42
C LYS A 321 -25.38 7.26 8.00
N ALA A 322 -24.43 7.04 7.13
CA ALA A 322 -23.49 8.04 6.63
C ALA A 322 -24.12 8.85 5.49
N THR A 323 -25.07 9.74 5.82
CA THR A 323 -25.91 10.49 4.86
C THR A 323 -25.70 12.00 4.90
N THR A 324 -25.00 12.52 5.90
CA THR A 324 -24.66 13.94 6.03
C THR A 324 -23.14 14.12 6.07
N VAL A 325 -22.65 15.33 5.82
CA VAL A 325 -21.20 15.67 5.86
C VAL A 325 -20.56 15.17 7.17
N ILE A 326 -21.17 15.47 8.30
CA ILE A 326 -20.65 15.12 9.63
C ILE A 326 -20.70 13.61 9.84
N SER A 327 -21.79 12.94 9.47
CA SER A 327 -21.92 11.49 9.63
C SER A 327 -20.98 10.72 8.71
N ILE A 328 -20.76 11.16 7.46
CA ILE A 328 -19.80 10.54 6.55
C ILE A 328 -18.39 10.59 7.14
N ILE A 329 -17.93 11.77 7.55
CA ILE A 329 -16.59 11.91 8.13
C ILE A 329 -16.49 11.14 9.44
N GLY A 330 -17.43 11.35 10.35
CA GLY A 330 -17.39 10.76 11.69
C GLY A 330 -17.47 9.25 11.68
N ILE A 331 -18.42 8.65 10.94
CA ILE A 331 -18.60 7.20 10.88
C ILE A 331 -17.44 6.55 10.13
N SER A 332 -16.95 7.14 9.03
CA SER A 332 -15.82 6.58 8.28
C SER A 332 -14.53 6.57 9.09
N VAL A 333 -14.22 7.66 9.81
CA VAL A 333 -13.05 7.73 10.71
C VAL A 333 -13.21 6.75 11.87
N PHE A 334 -14.38 6.67 12.48
CA PHE A 334 -14.68 5.69 13.53
C PHE A 334 -14.50 4.26 13.03
N ALA A 335 -15.07 3.91 11.87
CA ALA A 335 -14.91 2.61 11.24
C ALA A 335 -13.43 2.30 10.95
N GLY A 336 -12.68 3.29 10.41
CA GLY A 336 -11.25 3.18 10.17
C GLY A 336 -10.47 2.80 11.44
N ILE A 337 -10.75 3.47 12.55
CA ILE A 337 -10.08 3.21 13.83
C ILE A 337 -10.50 1.86 14.42
N ILE A 338 -11.78 1.54 14.46
CA ILE A 338 -12.28 0.27 15.03
C ILE A 338 -11.74 -0.93 14.26
N VAL A 339 -11.82 -0.92 12.93
CA VAL A 339 -11.31 -2.02 12.10
C VAL A 339 -9.79 -2.13 12.24
N PHE A 340 -9.07 -1.01 12.31
CA PHE A 340 -7.63 -1.02 12.56
C PHE A 340 -7.29 -1.66 13.90
N VAL A 341 -7.91 -1.23 15.00
CA VAL A 341 -7.64 -1.76 16.34
C VAL A 341 -8.01 -3.25 16.44
N THR A 342 -9.20 -3.62 15.97
CA THR A 342 -9.68 -5.01 15.96
C THR A 342 -8.75 -5.90 15.14
N GLY A 343 -8.34 -5.44 13.94
CA GLY A 343 -7.43 -6.19 13.08
C GLY A 343 -6.03 -6.35 13.67
N VAL A 344 -5.53 -5.32 14.39
CA VAL A 344 -4.26 -5.42 15.14
C VAL A 344 -4.35 -6.46 16.24
N ILE A 345 -5.44 -6.48 17.02
CA ILE A 345 -5.66 -7.45 18.10
C ILE A 345 -5.71 -8.88 17.54
N ILE A 346 -6.48 -9.09 16.46
CA ILE A 346 -6.61 -10.38 15.81
C ILE A 346 -5.27 -10.86 15.25
N ASP A 347 -4.51 -9.97 14.57
CA ASP A 347 -3.21 -10.35 14.01
C ASP A 347 -2.15 -10.59 15.09
N TRP A 348 -2.17 -9.84 16.18
CA TRP A 348 -1.32 -10.07 17.33
C TRP A 348 -1.59 -11.44 17.96
N ALA A 349 -2.85 -11.76 18.24
CA ALA A 349 -3.25 -13.05 18.80
C ALA A 349 -2.93 -14.20 17.85
N GLY A 350 -3.30 -14.09 16.57
CA GLY A 350 -3.03 -15.08 15.54
C GLY A 350 -1.53 -15.32 15.31
N SER A 351 -0.72 -14.26 15.33
CA SER A 351 0.75 -14.36 15.18
C SER A 351 1.39 -15.10 16.35
N ASN A 352 0.88 -14.98 17.57
CA ASN A 352 1.36 -15.70 18.73
C ASN A 352 1.00 -17.20 18.65
N ILE A 353 -0.26 -17.51 18.29
CA ILE A 353 -0.73 -18.91 18.09
C ILE A 353 0.07 -19.59 16.98
N PHE A 354 0.24 -18.90 15.84
CA PHE A 354 1.00 -19.43 14.71
C PHE A 354 2.49 -19.60 15.04
N GLY A 355 3.07 -18.66 15.80
CA GLY A 355 4.43 -18.74 16.30
C GLY A 355 4.66 -19.97 17.19
N PHE A 356 3.71 -20.28 18.05
CA PHE A 356 3.72 -21.48 18.88
C PHE A 356 3.63 -22.77 18.05
N ALA A 357 2.66 -22.85 17.11
CA ALA A 357 2.50 -23.98 16.21
C ALA A 357 3.74 -24.22 15.33
N LEU A 358 4.33 -23.14 14.76
CA LEU A 358 5.60 -23.21 14.03
C LEU A 358 6.75 -23.69 14.91
N GLY A 359 6.78 -23.33 16.18
CA GLY A 359 7.79 -23.79 17.14
C GLY A 359 7.77 -25.32 17.28
N ILE A 360 6.58 -25.93 17.29
CA ILE A 360 6.40 -27.37 17.31
C ILE A 360 6.85 -27.99 15.97
N LEU A 361 6.38 -27.47 14.85
CA LEU A 361 6.69 -27.97 13.50
C LEU A 361 8.19 -27.92 13.17
N LYS A 362 8.92 -26.92 13.67
CA LYS A 362 10.37 -26.79 13.47
C LYS A 362 11.18 -27.94 14.04
N LYS A 363 10.62 -28.74 14.95
CA LYS A 363 11.28 -29.96 15.49
C LYS A 363 11.26 -31.10 14.49
N ALA A 364 10.35 -31.09 13.49
CA ALA A 364 10.24 -32.14 12.49
C ALA A 364 11.46 -32.13 11.51
N PRO A 365 12.02 -33.31 11.15
CA PRO A 365 13.20 -33.41 10.27
C PRO A 365 13.02 -32.75 8.92
N VAL A 366 11.84 -32.88 8.30
CA VAL A 366 11.49 -32.27 7.01
C VAL A 366 11.56 -30.73 7.09
N PHE A 367 11.11 -30.16 8.21
CA PHE A 367 11.12 -28.71 8.40
C PHE A 367 12.55 -28.18 8.63
N LYS A 368 13.43 -28.99 9.26
CA LYS A 368 14.84 -28.62 9.41
C LYS A 368 15.55 -28.60 8.06
N SER A 369 15.34 -29.60 7.20
CA SER A 369 15.90 -29.65 5.84
C SER A 369 15.43 -28.47 5.00
N LEU A 370 14.10 -28.18 4.98
CA LEU A 370 13.54 -27.05 4.25
C LEU A 370 14.11 -25.71 4.74
N SER A 371 14.22 -25.53 6.05
CA SER A 371 14.76 -24.31 6.64
C SER A 371 16.25 -24.10 6.31
N ALA A 372 17.04 -25.19 6.25
CA ALA A 372 18.43 -25.14 5.82
C ALA A 372 18.57 -24.73 4.34
N GLY A 373 17.72 -25.25 3.45
CA GLY A 373 17.66 -24.85 2.04
C GLY A 373 17.31 -23.36 1.87
N ILE A 374 16.32 -22.86 2.62
CA ILE A 374 15.94 -21.43 2.60
C ILE A 374 17.10 -20.55 3.10
N LEU A 375 17.79 -20.96 4.17
CA LEU A 375 18.93 -20.22 4.70
C LEU A 375 20.10 -20.20 3.70
N LYS A 376 20.34 -21.29 2.97
CA LYS A 376 21.33 -21.34 1.89
C LYS A 376 20.96 -20.35 0.77
N ALA A 377 19.73 -20.36 0.33
CA ALA A 377 19.23 -19.37 -0.64
C ALA A 377 19.37 -17.93 -0.16
N ASP A 378 19.06 -17.64 1.11
CA ASP A 378 19.25 -16.31 1.71
C ASP A 378 20.72 -15.88 1.68
N LYS A 379 21.69 -16.79 1.85
CA LYS A 379 23.13 -16.51 1.76
C LYS A 379 23.55 -16.18 0.32
N VAL A 380 23.12 -16.98 -0.67
CA VAL A 380 23.37 -16.72 -2.09
C VAL A 380 22.91 -15.32 -2.48
N PHE A 381 21.66 -14.95 -2.19
CA PHE A 381 21.11 -13.62 -2.49
C PHE A 381 21.77 -12.48 -1.70
N SER A 382 22.39 -12.77 -0.56
CA SER A 382 23.11 -11.76 0.24
C SER A 382 24.56 -11.53 -0.19
N GLY A 383 25.07 -12.30 -1.16
CA GLY A 383 26.45 -12.23 -1.62
C GLY A 383 27.48 -12.77 -0.61
N ALA A 384 27.06 -13.61 0.34
CA ALA A 384 27.92 -14.17 1.36
C ALA A 384 28.69 -15.43 0.90
N ASP A 385 28.33 -16.00 -0.26
CA ASP A 385 28.93 -17.24 -0.81
C ASP A 385 29.99 -16.99 -1.92
N THR A 386 30.37 -15.76 -2.23
CA THR A 386 31.29 -15.49 -3.34
C THR A 386 32.78 -15.61 -2.97
N SER A 387 33.12 -16.10 -1.77
CA SER A 387 34.52 -16.21 -1.30
C SER A 387 35.14 -17.61 -1.39
N SER A 388 34.41 -18.62 -1.93
CA SER A 388 34.95 -20.00 -2.00
C SER A 388 35.21 -20.55 -3.42
N ASP A 389 34.82 -19.84 -4.49
CA ASP A 389 34.99 -20.35 -5.87
C ASP A 389 36.11 -19.65 -6.68
N GLY A 390 37.02 -18.94 -6.01
CA GLY A 390 38.04 -18.10 -6.62
C GLY A 390 39.48 -18.60 -6.53
N ASP A 391 39.78 -19.83 -6.05
CA ASP A 391 41.15 -20.34 -6.02
C ASP A 391 41.22 -21.86 -6.15
N SER A 392 40.91 -22.34 -7.36
CA SER A 392 41.38 -23.67 -7.80
C SER A 392 41.38 -23.75 -9.35
N ASN A 393 42.25 -23.02 -9.99
CA ASN A 393 42.87 -23.33 -11.29
C ASN A 393 44.05 -22.38 -11.51
N GLY A 394 45.19 -22.76 -10.98
CA GLY A 394 46.50 -22.29 -11.41
C GLY A 394 47.10 -23.28 -12.37
#